data_f1dbc2a793fd75fb418a62003bc94079
#
_entry.id   f1dbc2a793fd75fb418a62003bc94079
#
_cell.length_a   1.000
_cell.length_b   1.000
_cell.length_c   1.000
_cell.angle_alpha   90.00
_cell.angle_beta   90.00
_cell.angle_gamma   90.00
#
_symmetry.space_group_name_H-M   'P 1'
#
loop_
_entity.id
_entity.type
_entity.pdbx_description
1 polymer ?
#
loop_
_entity_poly.entity_id
_entity_poly.type
_entity_poly.pdbx_seq_one_letter_code
_entity_poly.pdbx_strand_id
1 'polypeptide(L)'
;YFGKEFISQNECQVVAVESGQKGNFYQKMLGVQFTSVGCTFCPKLSQSLENIQASQPNRLAVVSFHKHLNGQDPMYIEWADKLYNKMQELYEGDGGLPAFYLNGHGNQIVSEQYKIEAAMKKEMTSYPTMCGVAIRSKLEGDQVTVTARVKSETEAKYRYLIYLVEDGITKHFQAGADGLYTHNNVVRAVLANNLFGERLNKGNALVSGQEYTAERTATLGKDWVSENMRVVVAVMASNDGGSTYYVTNCNECKLGESADYLYK
;
A
#
# COMPACT_ATOMS: atom_id res chain seq x y z
N TYR A 1 18.34 -9.53 -5.10
CA TYR A 1 19.25 -8.46 -5.45
C TYR A 1 18.52 -7.12 -5.39
N PHE A 2 18.41 -6.55 -4.19
CA PHE A 2 17.96 -5.17 -4.01
C PHE A 2 19.20 -4.32 -3.78
N GLY A 3 20.06 -4.27 -4.79
CA GLY A 3 21.31 -3.53 -4.75
C GLY A 3 21.12 -2.04 -5.01
N LYS A 4 22.21 -1.31 -4.92
CA LYS A 4 22.36 0.14 -5.10
C LYS A 4 21.77 0.72 -6.40
N GLU A 5 21.25 -0.11 -7.32
CA GLU A 5 20.71 0.31 -8.62
C GLU A 5 19.35 1.00 -8.54
N PHE A 6 18.65 0.92 -7.38
CA PHE A 6 17.28 1.39 -7.25
C PHE A 6 17.14 2.83 -6.76
N ILE A 7 18.22 3.45 -6.32
CA ILE A 7 18.21 4.81 -5.79
C ILE A 7 19.29 5.63 -6.49
N SER A 8 19.06 5.97 -7.75
CA SER A 8 19.87 7.05 -8.35
C SER A 8 19.22 8.38 -7.95
N GLN A 9 19.99 9.22 -7.29
CA GLN A 9 19.54 10.54 -6.80
C GLN A 9 18.94 11.44 -7.90
N ASN A 10 19.18 11.12 -9.18
CA ASN A 10 18.69 11.91 -10.31
C ASN A 10 17.35 11.44 -10.88
N GLU A 11 16.73 10.37 -10.34
CA GLU A 11 15.61 9.72 -11.00
C GLU A 11 14.24 10.08 -10.48
N CYS A 12 14.15 10.75 -9.35
CA CYS A 12 12.87 11.14 -8.76
C CYS A 12 12.96 12.54 -8.13
N GLN A 13 12.96 13.55 -8.94
CA GLN A 13 12.65 14.90 -8.46
C GLN A 13 11.12 15.04 -8.44
N VAL A 14 10.55 15.09 -7.26
CA VAL A 14 9.19 15.56 -7.07
C VAL A 14 9.26 17.07 -6.99
N VAL A 15 8.50 17.77 -7.79
CA VAL A 15 8.27 19.20 -7.56
C VAL A 15 7.59 19.30 -6.20
N ALA A 16 8.23 19.99 -5.25
CA ALA A 16 7.67 20.21 -3.94
C ALA A 16 6.29 20.87 -4.11
N VAL A 17 5.26 20.20 -3.60
CA VAL A 17 3.94 20.82 -3.52
C VAL A 17 4.04 21.90 -2.43
N GLU A 18 3.81 23.16 -2.80
CA GLU A 18 3.77 24.23 -1.81
C GLU A 18 2.72 23.90 -0.74
N SER A 19 3.07 24.08 0.52
CA SER A 19 2.15 23.85 1.63
C SER A 19 0.94 24.77 1.47
N GLY A 20 -0.25 24.17 1.23
CA GLY A 20 -1.50 24.91 0.98
C GLY A 20 -2.10 24.69 -0.40
N GLN A 21 -1.40 24.13 -1.37
CA GLN A 21 -2.00 23.69 -2.64
C GLN A 21 -2.98 22.53 -2.39
N LYS A 22 -4.23 22.71 -2.78
CA LYS A 22 -5.27 21.67 -2.71
C LYS A 22 -5.50 21.14 -4.11
N GLY A 23 -5.07 19.90 -4.37
CA GLY A 23 -5.42 19.20 -5.59
C GLY A 23 -6.92 18.87 -5.66
N ASN A 24 -7.45 18.62 -6.87
CA ASN A 24 -8.84 18.22 -7.08
C ASN A 24 -9.09 16.73 -6.76
N PHE A 25 -8.04 15.92 -6.70
CA PHE A 25 -8.16 14.51 -6.37
C PHE A 25 -8.40 14.29 -4.88
N TYR A 26 -9.31 13.36 -4.61
CA TYR A 26 -9.50 12.86 -3.27
C TYR A 26 -8.31 11.98 -2.85
N GLN A 27 -7.75 12.22 -1.68
CA GLN A 27 -6.62 11.45 -1.17
C GLN A 27 -7.11 10.22 -0.41
N LYS A 28 -6.77 9.05 -0.90
CA LYS A 28 -6.87 7.78 -0.18
C LYS A 28 -5.46 7.38 0.27
N MET A 29 -5.29 7.12 1.56
CA MET A 29 -4.00 6.74 2.16
C MET A 29 -3.83 5.23 2.16
N LEU A 30 -2.58 4.77 2.13
CA LEU A 30 -2.22 3.36 2.27
C LEU A 30 -1.77 3.08 3.70
N GLY A 31 -2.46 2.17 4.39
CA GLY A 31 -2.00 1.57 5.64
C GLY A 31 -1.14 0.34 5.35
N VAL A 32 0.13 0.37 5.73
CA VAL A 32 1.04 -0.78 5.61
C VAL A 32 1.18 -1.41 6.99
N GLN A 33 0.55 -2.56 7.18
CA GLN A 33 0.61 -3.35 8.41
C GLN A 33 1.56 -4.52 8.23
N PHE A 34 2.41 -4.77 9.25
CA PHE A 34 3.12 -6.03 9.42
C PHE A 34 2.53 -6.79 10.60
N THR A 35 2.21 -8.06 10.37
CA THR A 35 1.47 -8.92 11.30
C THR A 35 1.98 -10.36 11.27
N SER A 36 1.44 -11.22 12.10
CA SER A 36 1.68 -12.68 12.10
C SER A 36 0.57 -13.41 12.83
N VAL A 37 0.25 -14.63 12.42
CA VAL A 37 -0.67 -15.49 13.16
C VAL A 37 -0.17 -15.78 14.59
N GLY A 38 1.16 -15.73 14.84
CA GLY A 38 1.78 -15.89 16.15
C GLY A 38 1.82 -14.64 17.04
N CYS A 39 1.29 -13.51 16.54
CA CYS A 39 1.37 -12.21 17.23
C CYS A 39 0.12 -11.95 18.09
N THR A 40 0.26 -12.00 19.40
CA THR A 40 -0.85 -11.80 20.36
C THR A 40 -1.46 -10.40 20.33
N PHE A 41 -0.67 -9.37 20.00
CA PHE A 41 -1.12 -7.96 19.97
C PHE A 41 -1.63 -7.50 18.61
N CYS A 42 -1.42 -8.28 17.56
CA CYS A 42 -1.79 -7.93 16.20
C CYS A 42 -3.31 -7.77 15.98
N PRO A 43 -4.19 -8.56 16.58
CA PRO A 43 -5.65 -8.38 16.42
C PRO A 43 -6.15 -6.98 16.79
N LYS A 44 -5.57 -6.35 17.82
CA LYS A 44 -5.95 -4.99 18.24
C LYS A 44 -5.71 -3.95 17.13
N LEU A 45 -4.57 -4.03 16.45
CA LEU A 45 -4.29 -3.13 15.33
C LEU A 45 -5.21 -3.42 14.16
N SER A 46 -5.37 -4.69 13.76
CA SER A 46 -6.27 -5.09 12.69
C SER A 46 -7.69 -4.56 12.91
N GLN A 47 -8.24 -4.72 14.12
CA GLN A 47 -9.56 -4.19 14.47
C GLN A 47 -9.63 -2.66 14.35
N SER A 48 -8.59 -1.93 14.79
CA SER A 48 -8.55 -0.47 14.64
C SER A 48 -8.58 -0.05 13.17
N LEU A 49 -7.82 -0.73 12.32
CA LEU A 49 -7.77 -0.46 10.87
C LEU A 49 -9.11 -0.78 10.19
N GLU A 50 -9.74 -1.90 10.52
CA GLU A 50 -11.05 -2.28 10.00
C GLU A 50 -12.14 -1.28 10.41
N ASN A 51 -12.14 -0.80 11.66
CA ASN A 51 -13.05 0.25 12.12
C ASN A 51 -12.88 1.55 11.32
N ILE A 52 -11.63 1.94 11.02
CA ILE A 52 -11.35 3.13 10.20
C ILE A 52 -11.83 2.91 8.76
N GLN A 53 -11.55 1.75 8.17
CA GLN A 53 -12.04 1.41 6.82
C GLN A 53 -13.57 1.44 6.74
N ALA A 54 -14.26 0.90 7.75
CA ALA A 54 -15.72 0.91 7.81
C ALA A 54 -16.31 2.31 7.96
N SER A 55 -15.70 3.16 8.81
CA SER A 55 -16.18 4.54 9.05
C SER A 55 -15.76 5.54 7.97
N GLN A 56 -14.66 5.26 7.26
CA GLN A 56 -14.06 6.14 6.25
C GLN A 56 -13.65 5.34 4.99
N PRO A 57 -14.57 4.71 4.26
CA PRO A 57 -14.28 3.69 3.24
C PRO A 57 -13.42 4.19 2.07
N ASN A 58 -13.40 5.49 1.81
CA ASN A 58 -12.61 6.10 0.74
C ASN A 58 -11.31 6.75 1.22
N ARG A 59 -10.94 6.65 2.52
CA ARG A 59 -9.78 7.31 3.10
C ARG A 59 -8.58 6.42 3.33
N LEU A 60 -8.80 5.13 3.58
CA LEU A 60 -7.75 4.20 3.95
C LEU A 60 -7.91 2.88 3.20
N ALA A 61 -6.95 2.54 2.36
CA ALA A 61 -6.72 1.17 1.93
C ALA A 61 -5.67 0.54 2.85
N VAL A 62 -5.82 -0.73 3.19
CA VAL A 62 -4.88 -1.45 4.06
C VAL A 62 -4.27 -2.62 3.31
N VAL A 63 -2.97 -2.83 3.51
CA VAL A 63 -2.22 -4.00 3.04
C VAL A 63 -1.48 -4.60 4.24
N SER A 64 -1.78 -5.87 4.57
CA SER A 64 -1.24 -6.57 5.72
C SER A 64 -0.25 -7.63 5.28
N PHE A 65 1.01 -7.42 5.61
CA PHE A 65 2.11 -8.33 5.34
C PHE A 65 2.31 -9.28 6.50
N HIS A 66 2.10 -10.56 6.27
CA HIS A 66 2.34 -11.61 7.25
C HIS A 66 3.82 -12.00 7.30
N LYS A 67 4.37 -12.07 8.51
CA LYS A 67 5.76 -12.46 8.81
C LYS A 67 5.79 -13.70 9.68
N HIS A 68 6.87 -14.46 9.59
CA HIS A 68 7.14 -15.53 10.56
C HIS A 68 7.40 -14.95 11.96
N LEU A 69 6.67 -15.42 12.96
CA LEU A 69 6.86 -15.11 14.38
C LEU A 69 6.45 -16.32 15.21
N ASN A 70 7.36 -16.86 16.02
CA ASN A 70 7.13 -18.06 16.85
C ASN A 70 6.65 -19.29 16.06
N GLY A 71 7.07 -19.43 14.81
CA GLY A 71 6.69 -20.48 13.88
C GLY A 71 6.45 -19.96 12.47
N GLN A 72 6.04 -20.85 11.58
CA GLN A 72 5.70 -20.49 10.20
C GLN A 72 4.34 -19.82 10.14
N ASP A 73 4.26 -18.73 9.42
CA ASP A 73 3.00 -18.07 9.07
C ASP A 73 2.52 -18.57 7.71
N PRO A 74 1.31 -19.14 7.59
CA PRO A 74 0.82 -19.71 6.34
C PRO A 74 0.46 -18.66 5.26
N MET A 75 0.39 -17.39 5.65
CA MET A 75 0.11 -16.27 4.75
C MET A 75 1.38 -15.42 4.46
N TYR A 76 2.54 -15.92 4.87
CA TYR A 76 3.83 -15.29 4.63
C TYR A 76 4.16 -15.18 3.14
N ILE A 77 4.74 -14.04 2.78
CA ILE A 77 5.41 -13.83 1.49
C ILE A 77 6.79 -13.20 1.75
N GLU A 78 7.80 -13.59 0.98
CA GLU A 78 9.19 -13.09 1.15
C GLU A 78 9.29 -11.56 1.09
N TRP A 79 8.38 -10.91 0.37
CA TRP A 79 8.29 -9.45 0.30
C TRP A 79 8.08 -8.80 1.67
N ALA A 80 7.37 -9.49 2.57
CA ALA A 80 7.11 -8.98 3.92
C ALA A 80 8.40 -8.73 4.70
N ASP A 81 9.35 -9.68 4.68
CA ASP A 81 10.63 -9.50 5.37
C ASP A 81 11.48 -8.41 4.76
N LYS A 82 11.57 -8.37 3.44
CA LYS A 82 12.34 -7.36 2.72
C LYS A 82 11.84 -5.95 3.01
N LEU A 83 10.53 -5.76 2.90
CA LEU A 83 9.92 -4.45 3.16
C LEU A 83 10.01 -4.07 4.64
N TYR A 84 9.69 -4.99 5.56
CA TYR A 84 9.79 -4.76 7.00
C TYR A 84 11.19 -4.31 7.40
N ASN A 85 12.23 -5.06 7.01
CA ASN A 85 13.60 -4.75 7.36
C ASN A 85 14.01 -3.38 6.81
N LYS A 86 13.58 -3.05 5.59
CA LYS A 86 13.86 -1.73 5.00
C LYS A 86 13.14 -0.60 5.73
N MET A 87 11.91 -0.81 6.17
CA MET A 87 11.16 0.17 6.97
C MET A 87 11.80 0.39 8.34
N GLN A 88 12.23 -0.69 9.01
CA GLN A 88 12.94 -0.61 10.30
C GLN A 88 14.27 0.15 10.17
N GLU A 89 15.04 -0.08 9.09
CA GLU A 89 16.28 0.63 8.79
C GLU A 89 16.05 2.13 8.57
N LEU A 90 15.03 2.49 7.78
CA LEU A 90 14.78 3.88 7.39
C LEU A 90 14.14 4.72 8.50
N TYR A 91 13.34 4.11 9.37
CA TYR A 91 12.48 4.82 10.32
C TYR A 91 12.69 4.39 11.77
N GLU A 92 13.83 3.77 12.07
CA GLU A 92 14.26 3.39 13.43
C GLU A 92 13.14 2.68 14.22
N GLY A 93 12.53 1.66 13.60
CA GLY A 93 11.45 0.90 14.22
C GLY A 93 11.93 0.07 15.42
N ASP A 94 10.99 -0.33 16.29
CA ASP A 94 11.26 -1.10 17.52
C ASP A 94 11.53 -2.60 17.28
N GLY A 95 11.44 -3.05 16.03
CA GLY A 95 11.67 -4.45 15.63
C GLY A 95 10.53 -5.41 15.97
N GLY A 96 9.41 -4.92 16.56
CA GLY A 96 8.29 -5.72 17.03
C GLY A 96 7.13 -5.85 16.03
N LEU A 97 6.18 -6.71 16.38
CA LEU A 97 4.86 -6.81 15.75
C LEU A 97 3.76 -6.57 16.79
N PRO A 98 2.64 -5.93 16.40
CA PRO A 98 2.37 -5.36 15.07
C PRO A 98 3.22 -4.14 14.76
N ALA A 99 3.59 -3.93 13.50
CA ALA A 99 4.14 -2.67 13.02
C ALA A 99 3.20 -2.04 11.98
N PHE A 100 3.04 -0.73 12.03
CA PHE A 100 2.14 -0.01 11.13
C PHE A 100 2.76 1.30 10.67
N TYR A 101 2.73 1.51 9.36
CA TYR A 101 3.20 2.71 8.70
C TYR A 101 2.11 3.28 7.79
N LEU A 102 1.80 4.55 7.96
CA LEU A 102 0.86 5.25 7.09
C LEU A 102 1.61 5.74 5.84
N ASN A 103 1.07 5.49 4.66
CA ASN A 103 1.69 5.82 3.37
C ASN A 103 3.13 5.26 3.18
N GLY A 104 3.51 4.24 3.96
CA GLY A 104 4.80 3.59 3.83
C GLY A 104 6.01 4.44 4.20
N HIS A 105 5.83 5.46 5.05
CA HIS A 105 6.94 6.29 5.53
C HIS A 105 6.72 6.81 6.96
N GLY A 106 7.76 7.45 7.50
CA GLY A 106 7.72 8.05 8.83
C GLY A 106 7.73 7.01 9.96
N ASN A 107 7.59 7.48 11.19
CA ASN A 107 7.67 6.63 12.38
C ASN A 107 6.49 5.64 12.43
N GLN A 108 6.78 4.48 13.01
CA GLN A 108 5.76 3.48 13.31
C GLN A 108 4.64 4.08 14.17
N ILE A 109 3.38 3.82 13.77
CA ILE A 109 2.21 4.29 14.48
C ILE A 109 1.68 3.18 15.39
N VAL A 110 1.31 3.53 16.61
CA VAL A 110 0.76 2.58 17.60
C VAL A 110 -0.69 2.17 17.27
N SER A 111 -1.15 1.07 17.87
CA SER A 111 -2.39 0.37 17.50
C SER A 111 -3.70 1.07 17.87
N GLU A 112 -3.67 2.20 18.59
CA GLU A 112 -4.88 2.91 18.99
C GLU A 112 -5.51 3.68 17.83
N GLN A 113 -6.77 3.39 17.56
CA GLN A 113 -7.52 3.95 16.42
C GLN A 113 -7.42 5.49 16.35
N TYR A 114 -7.61 6.20 17.46
CA TYR A 114 -7.57 7.67 17.47
C TYR A 114 -6.21 8.25 17.09
N LYS A 115 -5.12 7.53 17.39
CA LYS A 115 -3.75 7.95 16.99
C LYS A 115 -3.52 7.75 15.50
N ILE A 116 -4.06 6.66 14.94
CA ILE A 116 -4.03 6.43 13.49
C ILE A 116 -4.84 7.53 12.77
N GLU A 117 -6.04 7.84 13.25
CA GLU A 117 -6.88 8.92 12.68
C GLU A 117 -6.22 10.30 12.79
N ALA A 118 -5.53 10.57 13.89
CA ALA A 118 -4.75 11.81 14.05
C ALA A 118 -3.58 11.88 13.07
N ALA A 119 -2.87 10.76 12.85
CA ALA A 119 -1.82 10.66 11.84
C ALA A 119 -2.38 10.87 10.43
N MET A 120 -3.55 10.29 10.10
CA MET A 120 -4.22 10.49 8.81
C MET A 120 -4.55 11.97 8.56
N LYS A 121 -5.04 12.70 9.57
CA LYS A 121 -5.30 14.15 9.46
C LYS A 121 -4.03 14.94 9.21
N LYS A 122 -2.95 14.60 9.93
CA LYS A 122 -1.64 15.23 9.74
C LYS A 122 -1.11 14.98 8.35
N GLU A 123 -1.22 13.73 7.88
CA GLU A 123 -0.76 13.31 6.56
C GLU A 123 -1.42 14.10 5.42
N MET A 124 -2.75 14.25 5.46
CA MET A 124 -3.49 15.05 4.47
C MET A 124 -3.06 16.53 4.42
N THR A 125 -2.54 17.06 5.52
CA THR A 125 -2.07 18.45 5.60
C THR A 125 -0.61 18.58 5.15
N SER A 126 0.24 17.63 5.56
CA SER A 126 1.68 17.69 5.32
C SER A 126 2.07 17.19 3.93
N TYR A 127 1.30 16.23 3.38
CA TYR A 127 1.56 15.56 2.10
C TYR A 127 0.28 15.50 1.24
N PRO A 128 -0.29 16.65 0.87
CA PRO A 128 -1.50 16.67 0.04
C PRO A 128 -1.22 16.03 -1.31
N THR A 129 -2.14 15.18 -1.79
CA THR A 129 -1.98 14.56 -3.10
C THR A 129 -2.24 15.55 -4.24
N MET A 130 -1.43 15.43 -5.28
CA MET A 130 -1.61 16.12 -6.57
C MET A 130 -1.83 15.12 -7.71
N CYS A 131 -2.04 13.84 -7.39
CA CYS A 131 -2.32 12.83 -8.40
C CYS A 131 -3.56 12.01 -8.07
N GLY A 132 -4.28 11.60 -9.12
CA GLY A 132 -5.36 10.63 -9.06
C GLY A 132 -4.90 9.26 -9.51
N VAL A 133 -5.53 8.23 -8.96
CA VAL A 133 -5.29 6.82 -9.29
C VAL A 133 -6.61 6.18 -9.70
N ALA A 134 -6.63 5.56 -10.88
CA ALA A 134 -7.73 4.72 -11.34
C ALA A 134 -7.19 3.33 -11.70
N ILE A 135 -8.04 2.32 -11.62
CA ILE A 135 -7.66 0.92 -11.79
C ILE A 135 -8.62 0.26 -12.77
N ARG A 136 -8.08 -0.58 -13.63
CA ARG A 136 -8.83 -1.61 -14.33
C ARG A 136 -8.19 -2.95 -14.01
N SER A 137 -8.96 -3.89 -13.48
CA SER A 137 -8.49 -5.27 -13.34
C SER A 137 -9.33 -6.21 -14.18
N LYS A 138 -8.70 -7.27 -14.67
CA LYS A 138 -9.33 -8.31 -15.49
C LYS A 138 -8.86 -9.66 -14.96
N LEU A 139 -9.79 -10.59 -14.82
CA LEU A 139 -9.49 -11.97 -14.45
C LEU A 139 -9.97 -12.90 -15.59
N GLU A 140 -9.07 -13.69 -16.14
CA GLU A 140 -9.34 -14.69 -17.19
C GLU A 140 -8.75 -16.03 -16.74
N GLY A 141 -9.61 -16.93 -16.29
CA GLY A 141 -9.16 -18.15 -15.60
C GLY A 141 -8.43 -17.78 -14.31
N ASP A 142 -7.15 -18.14 -14.23
CA ASP A 142 -6.27 -17.77 -13.11
C ASP A 142 -5.36 -16.57 -13.42
N GLN A 143 -5.43 -16.00 -14.63
CA GLN A 143 -4.60 -14.87 -15.05
C GLN A 143 -5.26 -13.55 -14.69
N VAL A 144 -4.52 -12.74 -13.94
CA VAL A 144 -4.90 -11.38 -13.56
C VAL A 144 -4.12 -10.38 -14.40
N THR A 145 -4.82 -9.44 -15.01
CA THR A 145 -4.21 -8.25 -15.63
C THR A 145 -4.69 -7.02 -14.89
N VAL A 146 -3.75 -6.21 -14.41
CA VAL A 146 -4.04 -4.94 -13.73
C VAL A 146 -3.43 -3.80 -14.51
N THR A 147 -4.28 -2.84 -14.90
CA THR A 147 -3.86 -1.56 -15.49
C THR A 147 -4.04 -0.45 -14.45
N ALA A 148 -2.93 0.09 -13.97
CA ALA A 148 -2.92 1.31 -13.17
C ALA A 148 -2.98 2.51 -14.11
N ARG A 149 -3.87 3.47 -13.82
CA ARG A 149 -4.04 4.72 -14.55
C ARG A 149 -3.78 5.88 -13.60
N VAL A 150 -2.91 6.79 -13.97
CA VAL A 150 -2.48 7.91 -13.11
C VAL A 150 -2.56 9.21 -13.89
N LYS A 151 -3.18 10.21 -13.26
CA LYS A 151 -3.16 11.60 -13.70
C LYS A 151 -2.49 12.45 -12.63
N SER A 152 -1.65 13.39 -13.03
CA SER A 152 -1.07 14.38 -12.14
C SER A 152 -1.55 15.79 -12.49
N GLU A 153 -1.79 16.62 -11.49
CA GLU A 153 -2.12 18.05 -11.66
C GLU A 153 -0.88 18.91 -11.79
N THR A 154 0.28 18.34 -11.48
CA THR A 154 1.59 19.01 -11.59
C THR A 154 2.54 18.15 -12.40
N GLU A 155 3.57 18.77 -12.95
CA GLU A 155 4.69 18.03 -13.53
C GLU A 155 5.49 17.37 -12.40
N ALA A 156 5.51 16.02 -12.35
CA ALA A 156 6.16 15.27 -11.29
C ALA A 156 6.52 13.85 -11.73
N LYS A 157 7.52 13.26 -11.06
CA LYS A 157 7.92 11.87 -11.27
C LYS A 157 7.30 11.00 -10.20
N TYR A 158 6.73 9.88 -10.61
CA TYR A 158 6.08 8.93 -9.70
C TYR A 158 6.58 7.51 -9.92
N ARG A 159 6.40 6.72 -8.88
CA ARG A 159 6.48 5.26 -8.91
C ARG A 159 5.13 4.67 -8.55
N TYR A 160 4.92 3.39 -8.84
CA TYR A 160 3.68 2.69 -8.49
C TYR A 160 3.95 1.29 -7.97
N LEU A 161 3.09 0.85 -7.08
CA LEU A 161 3.01 -0.52 -6.57
C LEU A 161 1.60 -1.06 -6.83
N ILE A 162 1.51 -2.33 -7.15
CA ILE A 162 0.24 -3.05 -7.27
C ILE A 162 0.28 -4.23 -6.30
N TYR A 163 -0.73 -4.31 -5.45
CA TYR A 163 -0.91 -5.40 -4.50
C TYR A 163 -2.14 -6.22 -4.89
N LEU A 164 -2.00 -7.56 -4.83
CA LEU A 164 -3.13 -8.47 -4.78
C LEU A 164 -3.38 -8.82 -3.32
N VAL A 165 -4.57 -8.54 -2.85
CA VAL A 165 -4.96 -8.62 -1.43
C VAL A 165 -6.16 -9.53 -1.29
N GLU A 166 -6.16 -10.42 -0.30
CA GLU A 166 -7.26 -11.33 0.02
C GLU A 166 -7.85 -11.00 1.38
N ASP A 167 -9.17 -10.97 1.44
CA ASP A 167 -9.96 -10.78 2.66
C ASP A 167 -10.66 -12.08 3.05
N GLY A 168 -11.19 -12.17 4.26
CA GLY A 168 -12.06 -13.26 4.68
C GLY A 168 -11.37 -14.61 4.89
N ILE A 169 -10.07 -14.65 5.16
CA ILE A 169 -9.35 -15.91 5.39
C ILE A 169 -9.59 -16.38 6.81
N THR A 170 -10.34 -17.50 6.99
CA THR A 170 -10.74 -18.04 8.31
C THR A 170 -10.07 -19.36 8.66
N LYS A 171 -9.33 -19.97 7.74
CA LYS A 171 -8.72 -21.30 7.90
C LYS A 171 -7.47 -21.33 8.81
N HIS A 172 -7.00 -20.18 9.27
CA HIS A 172 -5.80 -20.06 10.07
C HIS A 172 -6.11 -19.46 11.44
N PHE A 173 -5.41 -19.97 12.43
CA PHE A 173 -5.49 -19.49 13.81
C PHE A 173 -4.84 -18.11 13.96
N GLN A 174 -5.18 -17.37 15.01
CA GLN A 174 -4.54 -16.11 15.38
C GLN A 174 -4.29 -16.06 16.90
N ALA A 175 -3.04 -15.90 17.32
CA ALA A 175 -2.71 -15.66 18.70
C ALA A 175 -3.36 -14.37 19.21
N GLY A 176 -3.89 -14.38 20.43
CA GLY A 176 -4.56 -13.23 21.05
C GLY A 176 -5.99 -12.99 20.58
N ALA A 177 -6.55 -13.86 19.72
CA ALA A 177 -7.96 -13.88 19.39
C ALA A 177 -8.66 -15.05 20.08
N ASP A 178 -9.92 -14.83 20.46
CA ASP A 178 -10.78 -15.87 21.02
C ASP A 178 -11.57 -16.55 19.91
N GLY A 179 -11.32 -17.84 19.67
CA GLY A 179 -12.04 -18.64 18.68
C GLY A 179 -11.65 -18.39 17.23
N LEU A 180 -12.63 -18.42 16.34
CA LEU A 180 -12.44 -18.25 14.90
C LEU A 180 -12.05 -16.80 14.59
N TYR A 181 -10.93 -16.61 13.90
CA TYR A 181 -10.47 -15.31 13.47
C TYR A 181 -10.53 -15.17 11.95
N THR A 182 -10.92 -14.00 11.49
CA THR A 182 -10.93 -13.65 10.06
C THR A 182 -9.75 -12.73 9.76
N HIS A 183 -8.83 -13.21 8.93
CA HIS A 183 -7.72 -12.38 8.45
C HIS A 183 -8.19 -11.62 7.22
N ASN A 184 -8.10 -10.30 7.28
CA ASN A 184 -8.43 -9.38 6.20
C ASN A 184 -7.19 -8.59 5.76
N ASN A 185 -7.27 -7.97 4.59
CA ASN A 185 -6.20 -7.14 4.04
C ASN A 185 -4.89 -7.90 3.74
N VAL A 186 -4.92 -9.22 3.61
CA VAL A 186 -3.73 -10.08 3.49
C VAL A 186 -3.08 -9.91 2.11
N VAL A 187 -1.84 -9.43 2.06
CA VAL A 187 -1.09 -9.33 0.80
C VAL A 187 -0.70 -10.73 0.33
N ARG A 188 -1.19 -11.12 -0.84
CA ARG A 188 -0.87 -12.39 -1.49
C ARG A 188 0.25 -12.23 -2.52
N ALA A 189 0.31 -11.08 -3.20
CA ALA A 189 1.37 -10.77 -4.15
C ALA A 189 1.60 -9.25 -4.25
N VAL A 190 2.83 -8.87 -4.58
CA VAL A 190 3.21 -7.52 -4.98
C VAL A 190 3.74 -7.58 -6.41
N LEU A 191 3.10 -6.86 -7.33
CA LEU A 191 3.43 -6.90 -8.76
C LEU A 191 4.47 -5.83 -9.09
N ALA A 192 5.63 -5.92 -8.43
CA ALA A 192 6.78 -5.06 -8.65
C ALA A 192 8.07 -5.83 -8.35
N ASN A 193 9.19 -5.37 -8.90
CA ASN A 193 10.52 -5.91 -8.63
C ASN A 193 11.28 -5.07 -7.59
N ASN A 194 10.76 -3.91 -7.24
CA ASN A 194 11.40 -2.93 -6.37
C ASN A 194 10.51 -2.59 -5.18
N LEU A 195 11.08 -2.56 -3.97
CA LEU A 195 10.34 -2.25 -2.73
C LEU A 195 9.64 -0.88 -2.75
N PHE A 196 10.21 0.09 -3.46
CA PHE A 196 9.64 1.42 -3.66
C PHE A 196 8.90 1.55 -5.00
N GLY A 197 8.43 0.44 -5.54
CA GLY A 197 7.62 0.41 -6.76
C GLY A 197 8.40 0.60 -8.06
N GLU A 198 7.68 0.45 -9.15
CA GLU A 198 8.18 0.62 -10.50
C GLU A 198 8.08 2.08 -10.95
N ARG A 199 8.97 2.52 -11.83
CA ARG A 199 8.93 3.87 -12.40
C ARG A 199 7.75 4.02 -13.34
N LEU A 200 6.91 5.03 -13.12
CA LEU A 200 5.88 5.42 -14.06
C LEU A 200 6.53 6.25 -15.20
N ASN A 201 5.97 6.21 -16.39
CA ASN A 201 6.48 6.92 -17.58
C ASN A 201 8.00 6.71 -17.83
N LYS A 202 8.49 5.47 -17.58
CA LYS A 202 9.93 5.13 -17.72
C LYS A 202 10.87 6.00 -16.87
N GLY A 203 10.34 6.64 -15.81
CA GLY A 203 11.09 7.54 -14.93
C GLY A 203 11.09 9.01 -15.37
N ASN A 204 10.41 9.35 -16.46
CA ASN A 204 10.20 10.74 -16.84
C ASN A 204 9.06 11.36 -16.02
N ALA A 205 9.05 12.69 -15.90
CA ALA A 205 7.94 13.38 -15.27
C ALA A 205 6.63 13.18 -16.05
N LEU A 206 5.52 13.12 -15.34
CA LEU A 206 4.20 13.17 -15.95
C LEU A 206 3.88 14.61 -16.33
N VAL A 207 3.26 14.80 -17.49
CA VAL A 207 2.74 16.11 -17.90
C VAL A 207 1.42 16.36 -17.19
N SER A 208 1.23 17.55 -16.64
CA SER A 208 0.00 17.94 -15.94
C SER A 208 -1.25 17.68 -16.80
N GLY A 209 -2.26 17.06 -16.20
CA GLY A 209 -3.54 16.74 -16.82
C GLY A 209 -3.54 15.53 -17.76
N GLN A 210 -2.39 15.00 -18.15
CA GLN A 210 -2.32 13.79 -18.98
C GLN A 210 -2.47 12.51 -18.16
N GLU A 211 -3.08 11.48 -18.76
CA GLU A 211 -3.18 10.15 -18.18
C GLU A 211 -2.01 9.27 -18.61
N TYR A 212 -1.44 8.58 -17.67
CA TYR A 212 -0.38 7.58 -17.88
C TYR A 212 -0.83 6.24 -17.36
N THR A 213 -0.47 5.18 -18.06
CA THR A 213 -0.86 3.82 -17.74
C THR A 213 0.36 2.93 -17.51
N ALA A 214 0.20 1.99 -16.58
CA ALA A 214 1.13 0.90 -16.38
C ALA A 214 0.36 -0.40 -16.20
N GLU A 215 0.82 -1.48 -16.82
CA GLU A 215 0.15 -2.77 -16.78
C GLU A 215 1.05 -3.83 -16.15
N ARG A 216 0.45 -4.71 -15.35
CA ARG A 216 1.10 -5.89 -14.76
C ARG A 216 0.16 -7.08 -14.84
N THR A 217 0.75 -8.26 -14.99
CA THR A 217 0.05 -9.54 -14.99
C THR A 217 0.55 -10.42 -13.86
N ALA A 218 -0.31 -11.29 -13.36
CA ALA A 218 0.02 -12.31 -12.39
C ALA A 218 -0.87 -13.53 -12.56
N THR A 219 -0.41 -14.67 -12.05
CA THR A 219 -1.24 -15.87 -11.93
C THR A 219 -1.69 -16.00 -10.47
N LEU A 220 -2.98 -16.24 -10.23
CA LEU A 220 -3.50 -16.49 -8.90
C LEU A 220 -2.94 -17.78 -8.31
N GLY A 221 -2.64 -17.74 -7.01
CA GLY A 221 -2.30 -18.96 -6.27
C GLY A 221 -3.51 -19.91 -6.17
N LYS A 222 -3.26 -21.21 -6.20
CA LYS A 222 -4.32 -22.23 -6.22
C LYS A 222 -5.22 -22.24 -4.98
N ASP A 223 -4.73 -21.72 -3.87
CA ASP A 223 -5.41 -21.66 -2.57
C ASP A 223 -6.01 -20.28 -2.27
N TRP A 224 -5.94 -19.34 -3.22
CA TRP A 224 -6.55 -18.02 -3.08
C TRP A 224 -8.00 -18.07 -3.56
N VAL A 225 -8.87 -17.35 -2.84
CA VAL A 225 -10.29 -17.24 -3.17
C VAL A 225 -10.53 -15.98 -3.99
N SER A 226 -10.69 -16.13 -5.30
CA SER A 226 -10.76 -14.99 -6.25
C SER A 226 -11.85 -13.97 -5.90
N GLU A 227 -13.00 -14.45 -5.40
CA GLU A 227 -14.14 -13.62 -4.99
C GLU A 227 -13.83 -12.73 -3.78
N ASN A 228 -12.84 -13.12 -2.98
CA ASN A 228 -12.38 -12.38 -1.80
C ASN A 228 -11.17 -11.48 -2.12
N MET A 229 -10.73 -11.49 -3.37
CA MET A 229 -9.55 -10.73 -3.77
C MET A 229 -9.90 -9.31 -4.22
N ARG A 230 -9.00 -8.40 -3.91
CA ARG A 230 -9.00 -7.03 -4.43
C ARG A 230 -7.62 -6.60 -4.88
N VAL A 231 -7.61 -5.60 -5.73
CA VAL A 231 -6.39 -4.95 -6.24
C VAL A 231 -6.25 -3.62 -5.53
N VAL A 232 -5.07 -3.34 -4.99
CA VAL A 232 -4.69 -2.02 -4.48
C VAL A 232 -3.56 -1.47 -5.33
N VAL A 233 -3.71 -0.26 -5.84
CA VAL A 233 -2.65 0.46 -6.57
C VAL A 233 -2.23 1.66 -5.74
N ALA A 234 -0.96 1.72 -5.39
CA ALA A 234 -0.37 2.85 -4.69
C ALA A 234 0.58 3.62 -5.62
N VAL A 235 0.47 4.94 -5.61
CA VAL A 235 1.37 5.84 -6.34
C VAL A 235 2.27 6.55 -5.33
N MET A 236 3.57 6.48 -5.58
CA MET A 236 4.59 6.96 -4.66
C MET A 236 5.33 8.16 -5.22
N ALA A 237 5.67 9.08 -4.33
CA ALA A 237 6.49 10.26 -4.59
C ALA A 237 7.69 10.30 -3.63
N SER A 238 8.63 11.19 -3.90
CA SER A 238 9.78 11.46 -3.04
C SER A 238 9.98 12.97 -2.93
N ASN A 239 10.31 13.43 -1.74
CA ASN A 239 10.62 14.84 -1.46
C ASN A 239 12.12 15.08 -1.22
N ASP A 240 12.94 14.04 -1.27
CA ASP A 240 14.38 14.06 -0.93
C ASP A 240 15.28 13.55 -2.07
N GLY A 241 14.83 13.71 -3.31
CA GLY A 241 15.58 13.29 -4.49
C GLY A 241 15.60 11.78 -4.71
N GLY A 242 14.73 11.01 -4.07
CA GLY A 242 14.61 9.57 -4.24
C GLY A 242 15.32 8.74 -3.17
N SER A 243 15.74 9.35 -2.08
CA SER A 243 16.30 8.62 -0.92
C SER A 243 15.21 7.88 -0.15
N THR A 244 14.06 8.51 0.03
CA THR A 244 12.85 7.89 0.60
C THR A 244 11.63 8.13 -0.29
N TYR A 245 10.61 7.29 -0.11
CA TYR A 245 9.35 7.35 -0.87
C TYR A 245 8.17 7.25 0.08
N TYR A 246 7.11 7.97 -0.23
CA TYR A 246 5.83 7.88 0.44
C TYR A 246 4.71 7.69 -0.58
N VAL A 247 3.63 7.03 -0.18
CA VAL A 247 2.43 6.92 -1.00
C VAL A 247 1.70 8.26 -0.98
N THR A 248 1.64 8.93 -2.12
CA THR A 248 0.92 10.20 -2.24
C THR A 248 -0.59 9.99 -2.46
N ASN A 249 -0.97 8.92 -3.14
CA ASN A 249 -2.36 8.48 -3.29
C ASN A 249 -2.43 6.99 -3.61
N CYS A 250 -3.56 6.38 -3.31
CA CYS A 250 -3.86 5.02 -3.74
C CYS A 250 -5.35 4.87 -4.14
N ASN A 251 -5.68 3.75 -4.74
CA ASN A 251 -7.05 3.33 -4.98
C ASN A 251 -7.15 1.80 -4.94
N GLU A 252 -8.37 1.28 -4.86
CA GLU A 252 -8.63 -0.16 -4.79
C GLU A 252 -9.92 -0.52 -5.50
N CYS A 253 -10.02 -1.75 -6.01
CA CYS A 253 -11.25 -2.35 -6.53
C CYS A 253 -11.23 -3.86 -6.28
N LYS A 254 -12.39 -4.51 -6.34
CA LYS A 254 -12.45 -5.97 -6.36
C LYS A 254 -11.75 -6.51 -7.59
N LEU A 255 -11.22 -7.71 -7.47
CA LEU A 255 -10.58 -8.39 -8.59
C LEU A 255 -11.59 -8.59 -9.73
N GLY A 256 -11.18 -8.26 -10.96
CA GLY A 256 -12.05 -8.29 -12.14
C GLY A 256 -12.89 -7.03 -12.35
N GLU A 257 -12.86 -6.08 -11.41
CA GLU A 257 -13.59 -4.81 -11.48
C GLU A 257 -12.68 -3.62 -11.81
N SER A 258 -13.25 -2.43 -11.83
CA SER A 258 -12.54 -1.18 -12.06
C SER A 258 -12.89 -0.15 -10.99
N ALA A 259 -11.96 0.76 -10.70
CA ALA A 259 -12.19 1.95 -9.90
C ALA A 259 -11.74 3.18 -10.68
N ASP A 260 -12.59 4.17 -10.76
CA ASP A 260 -12.27 5.45 -11.41
C ASP A 260 -11.57 6.40 -10.43
N TYR A 261 -11.09 7.53 -10.98
CA TYR A 261 -10.52 8.61 -10.19
C TYR A 261 -11.52 9.14 -9.16
N LEU A 262 -11.06 9.32 -7.93
CA LEU A 262 -11.84 9.96 -6.88
C LEU A 262 -11.52 11.46 -6.87
N TYR A 263 -12.54 12.28 -7.04
CA TYR A 263 -12.46 13.76 -6.99
C TYR A 263 -13.13 14.28 -5.72
N LYS A 264 -12.72 15.49 -5.28
CA LYS A 264 -13.32 16.22 -4.15
C LYS A 264 -14.67 16.82 -4.51
#